data_e96d2e7e5e827eeccb3aa82f898040cc
#
_entry.id   e96d2e7e5e827eeccb3aa82f898040cc
#
_cell.length_a   1.000
_cell.length_b   1.000
_cell.length_c   1.000
_cell.angle_alpha   90.00
_cell.angle_beta   90.00
_cell.angle_gamma   90.00
#
_symmetry.space_group_name_H-M   'P 1'
#
loop_
_entity.id
_entity.type
_entity.pdbx_description
1 polymer ?
#
loop_
_entity_poly.entity_id
_entity_poly.type
_entity_poly.pdbx_seq_one_letter_code
_entity_poly.pdbx_strand_id
1 'polypeptide(L)'
;MKPRLHDDRVGYFAVSYKDFDENPQGVKYKANITRWRLEPKDEDREKYLRGELVEPKKPIIIYIDPVTPKKWVPYLIQGVNDWQAAFEKAGFKNAIFGKEAPTDDPTWSLEDARHSAIVYKPSDIPNASGPHVHDPRSGEILETHINWYHNVMSLLYNWYIVQAGAIDPGARKPMFDDELMGELVRFVSSHEVGHTLGLRHNFGSSNTVPVEKLRDKIWVEANGHTPSIMDYARFNYVAQPEDNVSRSGIFPRIGMYDKWAIEWGYRWMPEYETAEAEIPHLNKWIIEKLREDKRYTFGTELDRNDPRNQSEDLGDDAMLASSYGIKNLKRVMPEI
;
A
#
# COMPACT_ATOMS: atom_id res chain seq x y z
N MET A 1 2.40 -22.34 6.65
CA MET A 1 1.96 -21.86 5.30
C MET A 1 2.94 -22.34 4.24
N LYS A 2 2.51 -22.66 3.00
CA LYS A 2 3.41 -22.87 1.88
C LYS A 2 4.12 -21.54 1.55
N PRO A 3 5.47 -21.48 1.53
CA PRO A 3 6.19 -20.27 1.17
C PRO A 3 5.89 -19.85 -0.27
N ARG A 4 6.16 -18.60 -0.61
CA ARG A 4 6.27 -18.12 -2.00
C ARG A 4 7.62 -17.46 -2.17
N LEU A 5 8.36 -17.87 -3.20
CA LEU A 5 9.69 -17.33 -3.45
C LEU A 5 9.61 -15.88 -3.92
N HIS A 6 10.58 -15.10 -3.46
CA HIS A 6 10.72 -13.69 -3.81
C HIS A 6 11.09 -13.53 -5.29
N ASP A 7 10.55 -12.49 -5.92
CA ASP A 7 10.92 -12.04 -7.26
C ASP A 7 11.10 -10.51 -7.23
N ASP A 8 12.27 -10.04 -7.65
CA ASP A 8 12.65 -8.62 -7.61
C ASP A 8 11.72 -7.70 -8.43
N ARG A 9 10.90 -8.27 -9.30
CA ARG A 9 9.94 -7.53 -10.15
C ARG A 9 8.60 -7.28 -9.45
N VAL A 10 8.39 -7.85 -8.25
CA VAL A 10 7.19 -7.62 -7.43
C VAL A 10 7.62 -7.24 -6.01
N GLY A 11 7.22 -6.07 -5.56
CA GLY A 11 7.75 -5.41 -4.38
C GLY A 11 7.27 -5.96 -3.04
N TYR A 12 7.77 -7.12 -2.64
CA TYR A 12 7.51 -7.70 -1.33
C TYR A 12 8.72 -7.62 -0.40
N PHE A 13 8.49 -7.43 0.89
CA PHE A 13 9.49 -7.78 1.90
C PHE A 13 9.73 -9.29 1.85
N ALA A 14 10.95 -9.69 2.16
CA ALA A 14 11.33 -11.10 2.13
C ALA A 14 12.24 -11.48 3.30
N VAL A 15 12.09 -12.71 3.76
CA VAL A 15 13.02 -13.35 4.68
C VAL A 15 13.89 -14.32 3.90
N SER A 16 15.20 -14.18 4.07
CA SER A 16 16.18 -14.97 3.32
C SER A 16 16.91 -15.96 4.20
N TYR A 17 17.33 -17.05 3.60
CA TYR A 17 18.16 -18.07 4.25
C TYR A 17 19.15 -18.67 3.24
N LYS A 18 20.17 -19.33 3.80
CA LYS A 18 21.18 -20.07 3.02
C LYS A 18 20.84 -21.55 3.07
N ASP A 19 20.63 -22.14 1.91
CA ASP A 19 20.37 -23.56 1.74
C ASP A 19 21.69 -24.28 1.47
N PHE A 20 22.09 -25.16 2.37
CA PHE A 20 23.32 -25.97 2.28
C PHE A 20 23.08 -27.34 1.66
N ASP A 21 21.82 -27.80 1.61
CA ASP A 21 21.48 -29.17 1.24
C ASP A 21 21.21 -29.31 -0.26
N GLU A 22 20.78 -28.23 -0.92
CA GLU A 22 20.41 -28.25 -2.33
C GLU A 22 21.61 -28.46 -3.27
N ASN A 23 22.79 -27.99 -2.87
CA ASN A 23 24.01 -28.17 -3.63
C ASN A 23 25.19 -28.57 -2.71
N PRO A 24 25.72 -29.79 -2.79
CA PRO A 24 26.81 -30.25 -1.91
C PRO A 24 28.13 -29.51 -2.14
N GLN A 25 28.27 -28.73 -3.21
CA GLN A 25 29.49 -27.98 -3.54
C GLN A 25 29.35 -26.48 -3.42
N GLY A 26 28.19 -25.98 -2.94
CA GLY A 26 27.94 -24.53 -2.82
C GLY A 26 26.68 -24.23 -2.05
N VAL A 27 26.58 -22.99 -1.58
CA VAL A 27 25.42 -22.49 -0.85
C VAL A 27 24.48 -21.80 -1.84
N LYS A 28 23.20 -22.13 -1.80
CA LYS A 28 22.16 -21.38 -2.49
C LYS A 28 21.48 -20.38 -1.55
N TYR A 29 21.20 -19.22 -2.08
CA TYR A 29 20.46 -18.18 -1.39
C TYR A 29 18.98 -18.27 -1.80
N LYS A 30 18.10 -18.41 -0.82
CA LYS A 30 16.65 -18.42 -1.02
C LYS A 30 15.99 -17.31 -0.22
N ALA A 31 14.94 -16.73 -0.75
CA ALA A 31 14.16 -15.71 -0.06
C ALA A 31 12.67 -16.00 -0.26
N ASN A 32 11.93 -15.98 0.83
CA ASN A 32 10.47 -16.12 0.83
C ASN A 32 9.84 -14.75 1.06
N ILE A 33 8.81 -14.38 0.29
CA ILE A 33 8.07 -13.15 0.57
C ILE A 33 7.37 -13.25 1.93
N THR A 34 7.22 -12.10 2.60
CA THR A 34 6.40 -12.02 3.80
C THR A 34 4.95 -11.70 3.41
N ARG A 35 4.00 -12.49 3.91
CA ARG A 35 2.57 -12.32 3.63
C ARG A 35 1.70 -13.02 4.66
N TRP A 36 0.45 -12.59 4.80
CA TRP A 36 -0.54 -13.31 5.61
C TRP A 36 -0.94 -14.62 4.95
N ARG A 37 -1.32 -15.58 5.76
CA ARG A 37 -1.89 -16.83 5.30
C ARG A 37 -3.36 -16.63 4.95
N LEU A 38 -3.70 -16.63 3.66
CA LEU A 38 -5.07 -16.65 3.17
C LEU A 38 -5.31 -17.93 2.39
N GLU A 39 -6.31 -18.69 2.84
CA GLU A 39 -6.76 -19.94 2.21
C GLU A 39 -8.29 -19.94 2.23
N PRO A 40 -8.97 -20.46 1.17
CA PRO A 40 -10.41 -20.61 1.18
C PRO A 40 -10.85 -21.61 2.27
N LYS A 41 -12.07 -21.44 2.78
CA LYS A 41 -12.73 -22.47 3.62
C LYS A 41 -12.80 -23.79 2.84
N ASP A 42 -12.77 -24.93 3.54
CA ASP A 42 -12.70 -26.24 2.87
C ASP A 42 -13.90 -26.46 1.94
N GLU A 43 -15.09 -26.02 2.34
CA GLU A 43 -16.33 -26.08 1.56
C GLU A 43 -16.35 -25.13 0.34
N ASP A 44 -15.49 -24.10 0.32
CA ASP A 44 -15.43 -23.11 -0.76
C ASP A 44 -14.26 -23.29 -1.73
N ARG A 45 -13.40 -24.32 -1.53
CA ARG A 45 -12.24 -24.56 -2.40
C ARG A 45 -12.62 -24.73 -3.86
N GLU A 46 -13.65 -25.51 -4.14
CA GLU A 46 -14.15 -25.73 -5.50
C GLU A 46 -14.68 -24.43 -6.14
N LYS A 47 -15.38 -23.59 -5.35
CA LYS A 47 -15.84 -22.28 -5.83
C LYS A 47 -14.66 -21.37 -6.17
N TYR A 48 -13.66 -21.32 -5.30
CA TYR A 48 -12.45 -20.55 -5.54
C TYR A 48 -11.75 -20.97 -6.84
N LEU A 49 -11.58 -22.28 -7.06
CA LEU A 49 -10.95 -22.83 -8.27
C LEU A 49 -11.74 -22.53 -9.55
N ARG A 50 -13.06 -22.33 -9.45
CA ARG A 50 -13.90 -21.84 -10.57
C ARG A 50 -13.83 -20.32 -10.77
N GLY A 51 -13.07 -19.60 -9.96
CA GLY A 51 -12.92 -18.14 -10.06
C GLY A 51 -14.02 -17.34 -9.32
N GLU A 52 -14.81 -17.98 -8.46
CA GLU A 52 -15.77 -17.29 -7.60
C GLU A 52 -15.07 -16.63 -6.41
N LEU A 53 -15.56 -15.47 -5.97
CA LEU A 53 -15.07 -14.82 -4.76
C LEU A 53 -15.55 -15.57 -3.52
N VAL A 54 -14.62 -15.96 -2.66
CA VAL A 54 -14.90 -16.67 -1.41
C VAL A 54 -14.31 -15.95 -0.19
N GLU A 55 -14.81 -16.26 0.99
CA GLU A 55 -14.21 -15.79 2.23
C GLU A 55 -13.00 -16.65 2.62
N PRO A 56 -11.92 -16.06 3.15
CA PRO A 56 -10.82 -16.84 3.69
C PRO A 56 -11.24 -17.56 4.99
N LYS A 57 -10.54 -18.65 5.33
CA LYS A 57 -10.68 -19.34 6.64
C LYS A 57 -10.49 -18.38 7.82
N LYS A 58 -9.49 -17.51 7.73
CA LYS A 58 -9.15 -16.50 8.74
C LYS A 58 -8.91 -15.18 8.03
N PRO A 59 -9.82 -14.20 8.16
CA PRO A 59 -9.57 -12.85 7.64
C PRO A 59 -8.49 -12.14 8.45
N ILE A 60 -7.84 -11.17 7.84
CA ILE A 60 -6.91 -10.26 8.50
C ILE A 60 -7.75 -9.25 9.28
N ILE A 61 -7.49 -9.10 10.58
CA ILE A 61 -8.18 -8.11 11.42
C ILE A 61 -7.13 -7.19 12.02
N ILE A 62 -7.31 -5.88 11.79
CA ILE A 62 -6.47 -4.84 12.38
C ILE A 62 -7.36 -3.99 13.28
N TYR A 63 -7.07 -4.02 14.58
CA TYR A 63 -7.82 -3.25 15.56
C TYR A 63 -7.31 -1.81 15.65
N ILE A 64 -8.19 -0.88 16.02
CA ILE A 64 -7.81 0.49 16.32
C ILE A 64 -7.64 0.60 17.83
N ASP A 65 -6.48 1.09 18.25
CA ASP A 65 -6.15 1.33 19.66
C ASP A 65 -7.25 2.17 20.34
N PRO A 66 -7.77 1.75 21.51
CA PRO A 66 -8.82 2.48 22.23
C PRO A 66 -8.49 3.92 22.60
N VAL A 67 -7.19 4.27 22.72
CA VAL A 67 -6.76 5.64 23.03
C VAL A 67 -6.79 6.58 21.82
N THR A 68 -7.05 6.05 20.63
CA THR A 68 -7.17 6.86 19.42
C THR A 68 -8.29 7.89 19.55
N PRO A 69 -8.07 9.18 19.22
CA PRO A 69 -9.14 10.16 19.19
C PRO A 69 -10.30 9.71 18.31
N LYS A 70 -11.51 9.68 18.87
CA LYS A 70 -12.70 9.08 18.25
C LYS A 70 -13.00 9.59 16.84
N LYS A 71 -12.69 10.84 16.54
CA LYS A 71 -12.90 11.44 15.22
C LYS A 71 -12.01 10.82 14.12
N TRP A 72 -10.85 10.23 14.47
CA TRP A 72 -9.95 9.60 13.50
C TRP A 72 -10.22 8.10 13.29
N VAL A 73 -10.89 7.45 14.24
CA VAL A 73 -11.17 6.01 14.19
C VAL A 73 -11.85 5.57 12.89
N PRO A 74 -12.93 6.24 12.39
CA PRO A 74 -13.56 5.84 11.14
C PRO A 74 -12.63 5.89 9.94
N TYR A 75 -11.75 6.88 9.86
CA TYR A 75 -10.81 7.07 8.74
C TYR A 75 -9.70 6.02 8.76
N LEU A 76 -9.19 5.66 9.95
CA LEU A 76 -8.23 4.58 10.10
C LEU A 76 -8.83 3.23 9.67
N ILE A 77 -10.07 2.94 10.09
CA ILE A 77 -10.81 1.74 9.67
C ILE A 77 -11.01 1.72 8.15
N GLN A 78 -11.39 2.85 7.55
CA GLN A 78 -11.55 2.94 6.10
C GLN A 78 -10.24 2.65 5.38
N GLY A 79 -9.12 3.19 5.87
CA GLY A 79 -7.79 2.92 5.29
C GLY A 79 -7.41 1.44 5.28
N VAL A 80 -7.77 0.70 6.34
CA VAL A 80 -7.63 -0.77 6.36
C VAL A 80 -8.55 -1.42 5.33
N ASN A 81 -9.82 -1.01 5.29
CA ASN A 81 -10.84 -1.64 4.46
C ASN A 81 -10.65 -1.34 2.95
N ASP A 82 -9.94 -0.30 2.59
CA ASP A 82 -9.62 0.06 1.19
C ASP A 82 -8.92 -1.09 0.45
N TRP A 83 -8.21 -1.98 1.16
CA TRP A 83 -7.52 -3.13 0.59
C TRP A 83 -8.45 -4.28 0.17
N GLN A 84 -9.73 -4.25 0.54
CA GLN A 84 -10.69 -5.29 0.11
C GLN A 84 -10.67 -5.51 -1.40
N ALA A 85 -10.70 -4.41 -2.19
CA ALA A 85 -10.71 -4.49 -3.65
C ALA A 85 -9.43 -5.13 -4.24
N ALA A 86 -8.31 -5.07 -3.52
CA ALA A 86 -7.08 -5.75 -3.92
C ALA A 86 -7.16 -7.25 -3.64
N PHE A 87 -7.72 -7.66 -2.50
CA PHE A 87 -7.91 -9.06 -2.17
C PHE A 87 -8.95 -9.75 -3.06
N GLU A 88 -9.95 -9.03 -3.56
CA GLU A 88 -10.89 -9.56 -4.55
C GLU A 88 -10.19 -9.99 -5.84
N LYS A 89 -9.10 -9.31 -6.26
CA LYS A 89 -8.26 -9.77 -7.39
C LYS A 89 -7.56 -11.10 -7.08
N ALA A 90 -7.24 -11.35 -5.82
CA ALA A 90 -6.69 -12.63 -5.37
C ALA A 90 -7.75 -13.73 -5.18
N GLY A 91 -9.04 -13.43 -5.38
CA GLY A 91 -10.17 -14.36 -5.23
C GLY A 91 -10.83 -14.37 -3.86
N PHE A 92 -10.49 -13.41 -2.97
CA PHE A 92 -11.03 -13.35 -1.62
C PHE A 92 -11.87 -12.10 -1.39
N LYS A 93 -13.13 -12.27 -1.01
CA LYS A 93 -13.98 -11.22 -0.42
C LYS A 93 -13.88 -11.27 1.10
N ASN A 94 -14.13 -10.14 1.77
CA ASN A 94 -14.10 -10.06 3.23
C ASN A 94 -12.74 -10.54 3.82
N ALA A 95 -11.64 -10.21 3.14
CA ALA A 95 -10.32 -10.72 3.48
C ALA A 95 -9.61 -9.92 4.58
N ILE A 96 -9.94 -8.64 4.72
CA ILE A 96 -9.31 -7.73 5.69
C ILE A 96 -10.35 -6.79 6.31
N PHE A 97 -10.21 -6.51 7.61
CA PHE A 97 -11.11 -5.62 8.33
C PHE A 97 -10.35 -4.74 9.32
N GLY A 98 -10.64 -3.43 9.29
CA GLY A 98 -10.39 -2.54 10.42
C GLY A 98 -11.54 -2.63 11.41
N LYS A 99 -11.24 -2.74 12.71
CA LYS A 99 -12.26 -2.81 13.78
C LYS A 99 -11.84 -1.98 14.98
N GLU A 100 -12.82 -1.44 15.70
CA GLU A 100 -12.54 -0.93 17.05
C GLU A 100 -12.17 -2.10 17.96
N ALA A 101 -11.30 -1.83 18.94
CA ALA A 101 -10.97 -2.81 19.97
C ALA A 101 -12.23 -3.16 20.79
N PRO A 102 -12.41 -4.44 21.18
CA PRO A 102 -13.53 -4.83 22.05
C PRO A 102 -13.49 -4.08 23.38
N THR A 103 -14.63 -3.60 23.83
CA THR A 103 -14.78 -2.92 25.12
C THR A 103 -15.37 -3.81 26.22
N ASP A 104 -15.91 -4.95 25.83
CA ASP A 104 -16.62 -5.93 26.67
C ASP A 104 -15.83 -7.22 26.91
N ASP A 105 -14.62 -7.33 26.35
CA ASP A 105 -13.72 -8.46 26.56
C ASP A 105 -12.56 -8.08 27.48
N PRO A 106 -12.58 -8.45 28.75
CA PRO A 106 -11.52 -8.11 29.70
C PRO A 106 -10.20 -8.86 29.43
N THR A 107 -10.22 -9.84 28.54
CA THR A 107 -9.01 -10.62 28.15
C THR A 107 -8.33 -10.03 26.92
N TRP A 108 -8.97 -9.10 26.22
CA TRP A 108 -8.37 -8.45 25.06
C TRP A 108 -7.28 -7.46 25.46
N SER A 109 -6.14 -7.53 24.81
CA SER A 109 -5.01 -6.63 25.05
C SER A 109 -4.26 -6.36 23.76
N LEU A 110 -3.72 -5.15 23.62
CA LEU A 110 -2.75 -4.81 22.56
C LEU A 110 -1.43 -5.58 22.71
N GLU A 111 -1.09 -6.02 23.91
CA GLU A 111 0.13 -6.80 24.20
C GLU A 111 0.00 -8.27 23.77
N ASP A 112 -1.19 -8.71 23.36
CA ASP A 112 -1.42 -10.07 22.90
C ASP A 112 -1.11 -10.18 21.41
N ALA A 113 -0.05 -10.91 21.06
CA ALA A 113 0.42 -11.13 19.68
C ALA A 113 -0.63 -11.79 18.74
N ARG A 114 -1.79 -12.19 19.24
CA ARG A 114 -2.92 -12.62 18.40
C ARG A 114 -3.71 -11.45 17.81
N HIS A 115 -3.48 -10.22 18.29
CA HIS A 115 -4.20 -9.02 17.90
C HIS A 115 -3.29 -8.03 17.19
N SER A 116 -3.49 -7.88 15.89
CA SER A 116 -2.85 -6.82 15.12
C SER A 116 -3.59 -5.50 15.31
N ALA A 117 -2.86 -4.38 15.38
CA ALA A 117 -3.47 -3.09 15.68
C ALA A 117 -2.75 -1.90 15.04
N ILE A 118 -3.51 -0.80 14.86
CA ILE A 118 -2.96 0.55 14.71
C ILE A 118 -2.85 1.14 16.12
N VAL A 119 -1.61 1.31 16.58
CA VAL A 119 -1.29 1.76 17.94
C VAL A 119 -1.04 3.26 17.93
N TYR A 120 -1.89 4.02 18.61
CA TYR A 120 -1.82 5.47 18.65
C TYR A 120 -0.83 5.97 19.70
N LYS A 121 0.16 6.74 19.27
CA LYS A 121 1.25 7.22 20.13
C LYS A 121 1.22 8.75 20.24
N PRO A 122 1.08 9.31 21.46
CA PRO A 122 1.17 10.75 21.69
C PRO A 122 2.65 11.17 21.62
N SER A 123 3.17 11.34 20.43
CA SER A 123 4.57 11.65 20.15
C SER A 123 4.68 12.83 19.18
N ASP A 124 5.75 13.60 19.31
CA ASP A 124 6.12 14.69 18.40
C ASP A 124 6.80 14.21 17.11
N ILE A 125 7.04 12.91 16.97
CA ILE A 125 7.59 12.31 15.75
C ILE A 125 6.57 12.47 14.61
N PRO A 126 6.93 13.16 13.50
CA PRO A 126 6.02 13.34 12.37
C PRO A 126 6.12 12.13 11.41
N ASN A 127 5.65 10.97 11.83
CA ASN A 127 5.76 9.72 11.08
C ASN A 127 4.63 8.73 11.41
N ALA A 128 4.55 7.67 10.62
CA ALA A 128 3.87 6.42 10.90
C ALA A 128 4.75 5.27 10.39
N SER A 129 4.53 4.04 10.83
CA SER A 129 5.26 2.87 10.30
C SER A 129 4.47 1.59 10.49
N GLY A 130 4.47 0.73 9.47
CA GLY A 130 3.77 -0.55 9.45
C GLY A 130 4.71 -1.77 9.52
N PRO A 131 5.38 -2.04 10.66
CA PRO A 131 6.17 -3.24 10.83
C PRO A 131 5.30 -4.48 10.98
N HIS A 132 5.88 -5.66 10.75
CA HIS A 132 5.21 -6.93 10.99
C HIS A 132 6.18 -7.97 11.59
N VAL A 133 5.64 -8.91 12.34
CA VAL A 133 6.32 -10.11 12.83
C VAL A 133 5.96 -11.27 11.92
N HIS A 134 6.94 -12.07 11.51
CA HIS A 134 6.73 -13.18 10.57
C HIS A 134 7.51 -14.43 10.97
N ASP A 135 7.02 -15.60 10.56
CA ASP A 135 7.72 -16.87 10.68
C ASP A 135 8.86 -16.93 9.63
N PRO A 136 10.13 -17.00 10.04
CA PRO A 136 11.27 -17.01 9.12
C PRO A 136 11.31 -18.24 8.20
N ARG A 137 10.61 -19.33 8.54
CA ARG A 137 10.57 -20.55 7.73
C ARG A 137 9.68 -20.45 6.50
N SER A 138 8.65 -19.62 6.57
CA SER A 138 7.62 -19.54 5.51
C SER A 138 7.33 -18.13 5.02
N GLY A 139 7.80 -17.09 5.75
CA GLY A 139 7.40 -15.72 5.53
C GLY A 139 5.96 -15.41 5.97
N GLU A 140 5.28 -16.32 6.71
CA GLU A 140 3.93 -16.07 7.21
C GLU A 140 3.93 -14.91 8.21
N ILE A 141 3.21 -13.83 7.89
CA ILE A 141 3.00 -12.73 8.83
C ILE A 141 2.05 -13.22 9.92
N LEU A 142 2.44 -13.01 11.17
CA LEU A 142 1.73 -13.49 12.34
C LEU A 142 1.00 -12.36 13.06
N GLU A 143 1.61 -11.16 13.06
CA GLU A 143 1.17 -9.99 13.79
C GLU A 143 1.71 -8.71 13.16
N THR A 144 1.00 -7.60 13.35
CA THR A 144 1.48 -6.25 13.06
C THR A 144 0.98 -5.24 14.09
N HIS A 145 1.87 -4.35 14.54
CA HIS A 145 1.52 -3.14 15.26
C HIS A 145 1.97 -1.93 14.45
N ILE A 146 1.02 -1.29 13.76
CA ILE A 146 1.26 -0.04 13.03
C ILE A 146 1.47 1.07 14.05
N ASN A 147 2.64 1.69 14.05
CA ASN A 147 2.93 2.82 14.90
C ASN A 147 2.32 4.08 14.29
N TRP A 148 1.32 4.66 14.97
CA TRP A 148 0.69 5.90 14.56
C TRP A 148 1.09 7.02 15.49
N TYR A 149 1.98 7.89 15.07
CA TYR A 149 2.41 9.04 15.87
C TYR A 149 1.49 10.24 15.63
N HIS A 150 1.12 10.95 16.71
CA HIS A 150 0.17 12.07 16.65
C HIS A 150 0.58 13.15 15.63
N ASN A 151 1.88 13.48 15.60
CA ASN A 151 2.40 14.53 14.72
C ASN A 151 2.49 14.16 13.22
N VAL A 152 2.08 12.97 12.81
CA VAL A 152 1.88 12.67 11.39
C VAL A 152 0.88 13.64 10.76
N MET A 153 -0.10 14.13 11.50
CA MET A 153 -1.07 15.13 11.03
C MET A 153 -0.43 16.47 10.67
N SER A 154 0.60 16.88 11.39
CA SER A 154 1.38 18.09 11.07
C SER A 154 2.15 17.91 9.75
N LEU A 155 2.72 16.72 9.53
CA LEU A 155 3.39 16.38 8.28
C LEU A 155 2.42 16.39 7.10
N LEU A 156 1.24 15.79 7.27
CA LEU A 156 0.18 15.77 6.26
C LEU A 156 -0.33 17.16 5.91
N TYR A 157 -0.49 18.03 6.92
CA TYR A 157 -0.84 19.43 6.70
C TYR A 157 0.19 20.12 5.80
N ASN A 158 1.49 19.99 6.12
CA ASN A 158 2.57 20.63 5.39
C ASN A 158 2.67 20.12 3.94
N TRP A 159 2.57 18.81 3.74
CA TRP A 159 2.58 18.25 2.39
C TRP A 159 1.40 18.72 1.55
N TYR A 160 0.20 18.65 2.13
CA TYR A 160 -1.00 18.95 1.38
C TYR A 160 -1.13 20.43 1.00
N ILE A 161 -0.79 21.36 1.91
CA ILE A 161 -0.81 22.78 1.60
C ILE A 161 0.19 23.13 0.49
N VAL A 162 1.39 22.55 0.53
CA VAL A 162 2.44 22.83 -0.47
C VAL A 162 2.08 22.23 -1.84
N GLN A 163 1.60 21.00 -1.88
CA GLN A 163 1.37 20.27 -3.13
C GLN A 163 -0.02 20.49 -3.73
N ALA A 164 -1.04 20.65 -2.91
CA ALA A 164 -2.43 20.75 -3.34
C ALA A 164 -3.07 22.12 -3.09
N GLY A 165 -2.44 23.02 -2.35
CA GLY A 165 -3.02 24.32 -1.98
C GLY A 165 -3.41 25.20 -3.16
N ALA A 166 -2.78 25.06 -4.32
CA ALA A 166 -3.17 25.78 -5.52
C ALA A 166 -4.49 25.25 -6.13
N ILE A 167 -4.76 23.95 -5.99
CA ILE A 167 -5.86 23.24 -6.65
C ILE A 167 -7.03 22.94 -5.71
N ASP A 168 -6.79 22.69 -4.43
CA ASP A 168 -7.83 22.50 -3.42
C ASP A 168 -7.94 23.73 -2.50
N PRO A 169 -9.01 24.55 -2.63
CA PRO A 169 -9.22 25.68 -1.72
C PRO A 169 -9.32 25.28 -0.25
N GLY A 170 -9.72 24.02 0.06
CA GLY A 170 -9.77 23.49 1.42
C GLY A 170 -8.41 23.42 2.11
N ALA A 171 -7.33 23.34 1.31
CA ALA A 171 -5.96 23.33 1.82
C ALA A 171 -5.44 24.70 2.30
N ARG A 172 -6.14 25.82 1.95
CA ARG A 172 -5.68 27.20 2.26
C ARG A 172 -6.23 27.72 3.60
N LYS A 173 -6.37 26.83 4.59
CA LYS A 173 -6.83 27.17 5.93
C LYS A 173 -5.68 26.99 6.92
N PRO A 174 -5.57 27.85 7.96
CA PRO A 174 -4.58 27.66 9.02
C PRO A 174 -4.70 26.32 9.75
N MET A 175 -5.88 25.72 9.71
CA MET A 175 -6.18 24.38 10.21
C MET A 175 -7.21 23.74 9.28
N PHE A 176 -6.93 22.50 8.85
CA PHE A 176 -7.88 21.73 8.06
C PHE A 176 -9.10 21.34 8.88
N ASP A 177 -10.26 21.28 8.25
CA ASP A 177 -11.44 20.69 8.86
C ASP A 177 -11.24 19.19 9.08
N ASP A 178 -12.07 18.60 9.95
CA ASP A 178 -11.93 17.20 10.35
C ASP A 178 -12.15 16.23 9.16
N GLU A 179 -12.92 16.63 8.14
CA GLU A 179 -13.13 15.83 6.93
C GLU A 179 -11.85 15.74 6.10
N LEU A 180 -11.25 16.86 5.75
CA LEU A 180 -10.01 16.88 4.97
C LEU A 180 -8.87 16.18 5.72
N MET A 181 -8.68 16.49 7.01
CA MET A 181 -7.66 15.83 7.81
C MET A 181 -7.94 14.33 7.94
N GLY A 182 -9.21 13.94 8.06
CA GLY A 182 -9.63 12.53 8.09
C GLY A 182 -9.27 11.77 6.81
N GLU A 183 -9.51 12.35 5.64
CA GLU A 183 -9.12 11.75 4.36
C GLU A 183 -7.59 11.61 4.24
N LEU A 184 -6.83 12.57 4.77
CA LEU A 184 -5.37 12.48 4.84
C LEU A 184 -4.91 11.37 5.80
N VAL A 185 -5.57 11.22 6.95
CA VAL A 185 -5.36 10.11 7.89
C VAL A 185 -5.67 8.76 7.23
N ARG A 186 -6.77 8.65 6.49
CA ARG A 186 -7.12 7.44 5.72
C ARG A 186 -6.05 7.08 4.70
N PHE A 187 -5.53 8.05 3.96
CA PHE A 187 -4.44 7.83 3.00
C PHE A 187 -3.23 7.17 3.67
N VAL A 188 -2.72 7.74 4.76
CA VAL A 188 -1.56 7.17 5.47
C VAL A 188 -1.91 5.80 6.07
N SER A 189 -3.11 5.63 6.64
CA SER A 189 -3.57 4.32 7.13
C SER A 189 -3.51 3.26 6.02
N SER A 190 -4.03 3.56 4.82
CA SER A 190 -3.96 2.64 3.69
C SER A 190 -2.51 2.31 3.29
N HIS A 191 -1.61 3.29 3.32
CA HIS A 191 -0.19 3.10 3.01
C HIS A 191 0.49 2.17 4.04
N GLU A 192 0.37 2.47 5.33
CA GLU A 192 0.98 1.67 6.39
C GLU A 192 0.42 0.24 6.43
N VAL A 193 -0.87 0.07 6.16
CA VAL A 193 -1.48 -1.26 6.01
C VAL A 193 -0.81 -2.01 4.84
N GLY A 194 -0.49 -1.36 3.73
CA GLY A 194 0.25 -1.98 2.63
C GLY A 194 1.56 -2.64 3.07
N HIS A 195 2.32 -1.98 3.94
CA HIS A 195 3.53 -2.58 4.54
C HIS A 195 3.22 -3.82 5.38
N THR A 196 2.13 -3.79 6.13
CA THR A 196 1.70 -4.94 6.95
C THR A 196 1.14 -6.10 6.11
N LEU A 197 0.87 -5.87 4.84
CA LEU A 197 0.55 -6.90 3.86
C LEU A 197 1.79 -7.47 3.14
N GLY A 198 2.97 -7.02 3.54
CA GLY A 198 4.25 -7.43 2.98
C GLY A 198 4.77 -6.55 1.83
N LEU A 199 4.06 -5.49 1.45
CA LEU A 199 4.46 -4.65 0.32
C LEU A 199 5.55 -3.64 0.71
N ARG A 200 6.51 -3.47 -0.19
CA ARG A 200 7.56 -2.45 -0.12
C ARG A 200 7.16 -1.19 -0.86
N HIS A 201 7.89 -0.12 -0.64
CA HIS A 201 7.72 1.09 -1.45
C HIS A 201 7.98 0.81 -2.93
N ASN A 202 7.12 1.37 -3.79
CA ASN A 202 7.26 1.33 -5.25
C ASN A 202 7.53 2.73 -5.81
N PHE A 203 8.76 3.24 -5.60
CA PHE A 203 9.16 4.60 -6.00
C PHE A 203 9.19 4.80 -7.52
N GLY A 204 9.25 3.73 -8.31
CA GLY A 204 9.18 3.82 -9.76
C GLY A 204 7.76 3.90 -10.33
N SER A 205 6.73 3.85 -9.48
CA SER A 205 5.35 3.74 -9.95
C SER A 205 4.86 5.01 -10.64
N SER A 206 5.07 6.18 -10.04
CA SER A 206 4.65 7.49 -10.59
C SER A 206 5.29 7.81 -11.94
N ASN A 207 6.54 7.41 -12.14
CA ASN A 207 7.25 7.60 -13.42
C ASN A 207 6.61 6.86 -14.61
N THR A 208 5.74 5.90 -14.35
CA THR A 208 5.02 5.17 -15.41
C THR A 208 3.83 5.93 -15.99
N VAL A 209 3.43 7.04 -15.38
CA VAL A 209 2.28 7.84 -15.79
C VAL A 209 2.73 9.03 -16.64
N PRO A 210 2.17 9.25 -17.86
CA PRO A 210 2.46 10.45 -18.62
C PRO A 210 2.02 11.72 -17.89
N VAL A 211 2.87 12.75 -17.87
CA VAL A 211 2.61 14.02 -17.15
C VAL A 211 1.29 14.66 -17.58
N GLU A 212 0.95 14.61 -18.89
CA GLU A 212 -0.29 15.17 -19.41
C GLU A 212 -1.54 14.48 -18.82
N LYS A 213 -1.43 13.20 -18.44
CA LYS A 213 -2.52 12.45 -17.82
C LYS A 213 -2.81 12.90 -16.39
N LEU A 214 -1.83 13.45 -15.70
CA LEU A 214 -1.99 14.03 -14.37
C LEU A 214 -2.88 15.29 -14.37
N ARG A 215 -3.02 15.95 -15.53
CA ARG A 215 -3.87 17.12 -15.78
C ARG A 215 -5.20 16.77 -16.48
N ASP A 216 -5.31 15.57 -17.02
CA ASP A 216 -6.55 15.07 -17.64
C ASP A 216 -7.51 14.63 -16.52
N LYS A 217 -8.47 15.50 -16.17
CA LYS A 217 -9.42 15.24 -15.08
C LYS A 217 -10.07 13.87 -15.18
N ILE A 218 -10.62 13.53 -16.36
CA ILE A 218 -11.36 12.26 -16.54
C ILE A 218 -10.43 11.07 -16.31
N TRP A 219 -9.22 11.14 -16.84
CA TRP A 219 -8.27 10.05 -16.72
C TRP A 219 -7.75 9.92 -15.28
N VAL A 220 -7.30 11.02 -14.66
CA VAL A 220 -6.67 10.97 -13.33
C VAL A 220 -7.66 10.62 -12.22
N GLU A 221 -8.90 11.09 -12.32
CA GLU A 221 -9.95 10.72 -11.37
C GLU A 221 -10.34 9.23 -11.50
N ALA A 222 -10.25 8.65 -12.70
CA ALA A 222 -10.49 7.23 -12.92
C ALA A 222 -9.31 6.34 -12.49
N ASN A 223 -8.07 6.73 -12.80
CA ASN A 223 -6.88 5.90 -12.66
C ASN A 223 -6.02 6.19 -11.42
N GLY A 224 -6.12 7.39 -10.82
CA GLY A 224 -5.15 7.91 -9.84
C GLY A 224 -3.94 8.56 -10.53
N HIS A 225 -3.17 9.32 -9.78
CA HIS A 225 -1.96 9.99 -10.28
C HIS A 225 -0.71 9.10 -10.15
N THR A 226 -0.78 8.03 -9.38
CA THR A 226 0.21 6.95 -9.31
C THR A 226 -0.48 5.60 -9.32
N PRO A 227 0.10 4.56 -9.95
CA PRO A 227 -0.43 3.19 -9.92
C PRO A 227 -0.35 2.48 -8.57
N SER A 228 0.40 3.03 -7.61
CA SER A 228 0.61 2.40 -6.30
C SER A 228 0.49 3.40 -5.15
N ILE A 229 -0.25 3.02 -4.10
CA ILE A 229 -0.27 3.76 -2.83
C ILE A 229 1.06 3.62 -2.07
N MET A 230 1.86 2.61 -2.43
CA MET A 230 3.18 2.39 -1.84
C MET A 230 4.26 3.27 -2.46
N ASP A 231 3.90 4.14 -3.40
CA ASP A 231 4.75 5.19 -3.94
C ASP A 231 4.75 6.42 -3.00
N TYR A 232 5.87 7.11 -2.92
CA TYR A 232 5.95 8.41 -2.25
C TYR A 232 5.64 9.57 -3.20
N ALA A 233 4.70 9.38 -4.12
CA ALA A 233 4.20 10.40 -5.01
C ALA A 233 3.44 11.53 -4.29
N ARG A 234 2.97 11.28 -3.07
CA ARG A 234 2.17 12.18 -2.23
C ARG A 234 0.92 12.66 -2.96
N PHE A 235 0.79 13.95 -3.27
CA PHE A 235 -0.40 14.53 -3.88
C PHE A 235 -0.10 15.01 -5.30
N ASN A 236 -1.14 15.03 -6.16
CA ASN A 236 -0.98 15.46 -7.55
C ASN A 236 -0.72 16.97 -7.64
N TYR A 237 0.55 17.36 -7.51
CA TYR A 237 0.99 18.75 -7.63
C TYR A 237 1.12 19.23 -9.08
N VAL A 238 0.93 18.36 -10.06
CA VAL A 238 1.05 18.67 -11.49
C VAL A 238 -0.25 19.28 -12.02
N ALA A 239 -1.40 18.83 -11.53
CA ALA A 239 -2.70 19.41 -11.88
C ALA A 239 -2.70 20.92 -11.60
N GLN A 240 -3.41 21.68 -12.43
CA GLN A 240 -3.53 23.14 -12.31
C GLN A 240 -4.97 23.51 -11.91
N PRO A 241 -5.24 24.68 -11.31
CA PRO A 241 -6.60 25.10 -10.96
C PRO A 241 -7.57 25.03 -12.15
N GLU A 242 -7.09 25.40 -13.33
CA GLU A 242 -7.86 25.37 -14.56
C GLU A 242 -8.29 23.98 -15.04
N ASP A 243 -7.62 22.91 -14.57
CA ASP A 243 -7.93 21.53 -14.92
C ASP A 243 -9.14 20.98 -14.14
N ASN A 244 -9.53 21.67 -13.04
CA ASN A 244 -10.69 21.32 -12.19
C ASN A 244 -10.66 19.86 -11.68
N VAL A 245 -9.47 19.32 -11.39
CA VAL A 245 -9.30 18.00 -10.83
C VAL A 245 -9.81 17.98 -9.39
N SER A 246 -10.67 17.02 -9.05
CA SER A 246 -11.18 16.85 -7.69
C SER A 246 -10.21 16.09 -6.79
N ARG A 247 -10.51 15.99 -5.48
CA ARG A 247 -9.69 15.24 -4.53
C ARG A 247 -9.41 13.81 -4.96
N SER A 248 -10.33 13.17 -5.69
CA SER A 248 -10.12 11.82 -6.21
C SER A 248 -8.96 11.69 -7.21
N GLY A 249 -8.58 12.78 -7.88
CA GLY A 249 -7.41 12.83 -8.75
C GLY A 249 -6.18 13.50 -8.10
N ILE A 250 -6.34 14.05 -6.87
CA ILE A 250 -5.25 14.67 -6.10
C ILE A 250 -4.65 13.67 -5.10
N PHE A 251 -5.49 12.87 -4.43
CA PHE A 251 -5.06 11.93 -3.40
C PHE A 251 -4.51 10.64 -3.99
N PRO A 252 -3.43 10.06 -3.40
CA PRO A 252 -3.02 8.71 -3.74
C PRO A 252 -4.05 7.70 -3.20
N ARG A 253 -4.13 6.57 -3.85
CA ARG A 253 -5.04 5.47 -3.48
C ARG A 253 -4.46 4.13 -3.91
N ILE A 254 -5.04 3.05 -3.42
CA ILE A 254 -4.71 1.69 -3.86
C ILE A 254 -4.93 1.59 -5.37
N GLY A 255 -3.84 1.47 -6.10
CA GLY A 255 -3.80 1.53 -7.55
C GLY A 255 -3.82 0.16 -8.23
N MET A 256 -3.56 0.18 -9.52
CA MET A 256 -3.56 -1.06 -10.31
C MET A 256 -2.36 -1.95 -9.98
N TYR A 257 -1.19 -1.36 -9.67
CA TYR A 257 -0.02 -2.11 -9.22
C TYR A 257 -0.28 -2.82 -7.89
N ASP A 258 -0.85 -2.13 -6.92
CA ASP A 258 -1.13 -2.70 -5.59
C ASP A 258 -2.08 -3.91 -5.70
N LYS A 259 -3.13 -3.77 -6.50
CA LYS A 259 -4.07 -4.87 -6.77
C LYS A 259 -3.38 -6.06 -7.42
N TRP A 260 -2.49 -5.82 -8.37
CA TRP A 260 -1.67 -6.84 -9.00
C TRP A 260 -0.70 -7.50 -8.01
N ALA A 261 0.01 -6.71 -7.20
CA ALA A 261 0.95 -7.24 -6.21
C ALA A 261 0.23 -8.13 -5.19
N ILE A 262 -0.94 -7.71 -4.69
CA ILE A 262 -1.77 -8.55 -3.80
C ILE A 262 -2.26 -9.79 -4.53
N GLU A 263 -2.72 -9.68 -5.78
CA GLU A 263 -3.14 -10.84 -6.57
C GLU A 263 -2.01 -11.84 -6.70
N TRP A 264 -0.82 -11.40 -7.09
CA TRP A 264 0.37 -12.24 -7.25
C TRP A 264 0.81 -12.86 -5.93
N GLY A 265 0.85 -12.10 -4.85
CA GLY A 265 1.32 -12.57 -3.55
C GLY A 265 0.35 -13.49 -2.83
N TYR A 266 -0.97 -13.27 -2.98
CA TYR A 266 -2.00 -13.90 -2.14
C TYR A 266 -2.88 -14.92 -2.86
N ARG A 267 -2.82 -15.02 -4.21
CA ARG A 267 -3.59 -16.05 -4.91
C ARG A 267 -3.23 -17.43 -4.40
N TRP A 268 -4.25 -18.18 -3.98
CA TRP A 268 -4.11 -19.55 -3.52
C TRP A 268 -3.97 -20.49 -4.72
N MET A 269 -2.86 -21.26 -4.76
CA MET A 269 -2.47 -22.15 -5.87
C MET A 269 -2.20 -23.55 -5.31
N PRO A 270 -3.24 -24.34 -5.06
CA PRO A 270 -3.09 -25.68 -4.48
C PRO A 270 -2.52 -26.71 -5.46
N GLU A 271 -2.56 -26.43 -6.76
CA GLU A 271 -2.03 -27.29 -7.82
C GLU A 271 -0.50 -27.42 -7.79
N TYR A 272 0.19 -26.51 -7.10
CA TYR A 272 1.64 -26.57 -6.90
C TYR A 272 1.94 -27.00 -5.46
N GLU A 273 2.63 -28.13 -5.30
CA GLU A 273 2.95 -28.67 -3.98
C GLU A 273 4.04 -27.87 -3.26
N THR A 274 5.01 -27.36 -3.99
CA THR A 274 6.16 -26.61 -3.44
C THR A 274 6.24 -25.20 -3.99
N ALA A 275 7.03 -24.35 -3.31
CA ALA A 275 7.28 -22.98 -3.77
C ALA A 275 8.03 -22.95 -5.11
N GLU A 276 8.96 -23.88 -5.32
CA GLU A 276 9.73 -24.01 -6.54
C GLU A 276 8.83 -24.41 -7.73
N ALA A 277 7.82 -25.24 -7.52
CA ALA A 277 6.87 -25.63 -8.56
C ALA A 277 6.01 -24.45 -9.07
N GLU A 278 5.83 -23.40 -8.26
CA GLU A 278 5.11 -22.17 -8.67
C GLU A 278 5.94 -21.29 -9.63
N ILE A 279 7.29 -21.34 -9.57
CA ILE A 279 8.18 -20.40 -10.27
C ILE A 279 7.87 -20.24 -11.77
N PRO A 280 7.71 -21.30 -12.58
CA PRO A 280 7.47 -21.14 -14.01
C PRO A 280 6.17 -20.38 -14.30
N HIS A 281 5.12 -20.65 -13.53
CA HIS A 281 3.83 -19.98 -13.66
C HIS A 281 3.93 -18.51 -13.24
N LEU A 282 4.47 -18.23 -12.07
CA LEU A 282 4.62 -16.87 -11.54
C LEU A 282 5.50 -16.01 -12.44
N ASN A 283 6.61 -16.55 -12.95
CA ASN A 283 7.49 -15.87 -13.90
C ASN A 283 6.75 -15.50 -15.19
N LYS A 284 6.02 -16.45 -15.79
CA LYS A 284 5.21 -16.20 -16.97
C LYS A 284 4.19 -15.09 -16.72
N TRP A 285 3.50 -15.15 -15.60
CA TRP A 285 2.47 -14.20 -15.23
C TRP A 285 3.03 -12.77 -15.06
N ILE A 286 4.20 -12.61 -14.41
CA ILE A 286 4.89 -11.32 -14.30
C ILE A 286 5.22 -10.77 -15.69
N ILE A 287 5.79 -11.61 -16.58
CA ILE A 287 6.16 -11.19 -17.94
C ILE A 287 4.94 -10.73 -18.73
N GLU A 288 3.82 -11.43 -18.63
CA GLU A 288 2.56 -11.07 -19.28
C GLU A 288 2.03 -9.72 -18.77
N LYS A 289 2.05 -9.50 -17.46
CA LYS A 289 1.62 -8.22 -16.83
C LYS A 289 2.48 -7.04 -17.27
N LEU A 290 3.79 -7.20 -17.24
CA LEU A 290 4.71 -6.14 -17.66
C LEU A 290 4.59 -5.81 -19.16
N ARG A 291 4.18 -6.77 -20.00
CA ARG A 291 3.88 -6.54 -21.43
C ARG A 291 2.52 -5.88 -21.65
N GLU A 292 1.56 -6.15 -20.76
CA GLU A 292 0.21 -5.58 -20.83
C GLU A 292 0.25 -4.06 -20.59
N ASP A 293 0.94 -3.62 -19.52
CA ASP A 293 1.02 -2.21 -19.15
C ASP A 293 2.26 -1.93 -18.29
N LYS A 294 3.02 -0.88 -18.66
CA LYS A 294 4.20 -0.43 -17.90
C LYS A 294 3.88 -0.03 -16.46
N ARG A 295 2.63 0.32 -16.14
CA ARG A 295 2.16 0.68 -14.79
C ARG A 295 2.17 -0.50 -13.81
N TYR A 296 2.43 -1.72 -14.26
CA TYR A 296 2.69 -2.89 -13.40
C TYR A 296 4.15 -3.01 -12.96
N THR A 297 5.01 -2.07 -13.35
CA THR A 297 6.44 -2.09 -12.99
C THR A 297 6.62 -1.80 -11.51
N PHE A 298 7.55 -2.53 -10.89
CA PHE A 298 8.06 -2.25 -9.55
C PHE A 298 9.42 -1.55 -9.66
N GLY A 299 9.56 -0.43 -8.96
CA GLY A 299 10.82 0.29 -8.80
C GLY A 299 11.14 0.47 -7.32
N THR A 300 12.18 -0.25 -6.87
CA THR A 300 12.51 -0.31 -5.44
C THR A 300 13.18 0.97 -4.91
N GLU A 301 12.83 1.35 -3.68
CA GLU A 301 13.48 2.42 -2.91
C GLU A 301 14.98 2.16 -2.62
N LEU A 302 15.45 0.94 -2.83
CA LEU A 302 16.84 0.56 -2.59
C LEU A 302 17.74 0.79 -3.81
N ASP A 303 17.18 0.87 -5.01
CA ASP A 303 17.96 1.15 -6.22
C ASP A 303 18.12 2.66 -6.43
N ARG A 304 19.15 3.19 -5.81
CA ARG A 304 19.52 4.61 -5.92
C ARG A 304 20.18 4.96 -7.26
N ASN A 305 20.47 4.00 -8.11
CA ASN A 305 21.11 4.22 -9.41
C ASN A 305 20.07 4.43 -10.53
N ASP A 306 18.84 3.98 -10.33
CA ASP A 306 17.77 4.23 -11.29
C ASP A 306 17.10 5.58 -10.99
N PRO A 307 17.27 6.60 -11.86
CA PRO A 307 16.69 7.93 -11.63
C PRO A 307 15.16 7.96 -11.71
N ARG A 308 14.52 6.87 -12.11
CA ARG A 308 13.06 6.72 -12.14
C ARG A 308 12.48 6.33 -10.78
N ASN A 309 13.34 5.86 -9.85
CA ASN A 309 12.92 5.39 -8.52
C ASN A 309 13.13 6.49 -7.48
N GLN A 310 12.38 7.59 -7.61
CA GLN A 310 12.51 8.75 -6.72
C GLN A 310 11.26 8.86 -5.83
N SER A 311 11.41 9.60 -4.73
CA SER A 311 10.29 10.05 -3.90
C SER A 311 9.92 11.49 -4.24
N GLU A 312 8.67 11.86 -4.02
CA GLU A 312 8.12 13.20 -4.21
C GLU A 312 8.10 13.67 -5.69
N ASP A 313 8.28 12.74 -6.65
CA ASP A 313 8.20 13.01 -8.09
C ASP A 313 6.87 12.50 -8.69
N LEU A 314 6.52 13.03 -9.84
CA LEU A 314 5.33 12.63 -10.60
C LEU A 314 5.60 12.68 -12.10
N GLY A 315 5.08 11.65 -12.79
CA GLY A 315 5.06 11.62 -14.24
C GLY A 315 6.37 11.18 -14.87
N ASP A 316 6.31 10.92 -16.17
CA ASP A 316 7.43 10.40 -16.96
C ASP A 316 8.36 11.51 -17.51
N ASP A 317 8.07 12.78 -17.23
CA ASP A 317 8.91 13.95 -17.52
C ASP A 317 9.06 14.82 -16.28
N ALA A 318 10.17 14.62 -15.56
CA ALA A 318 10.47 15.33 -14.32
C ALA A 318 10.60 16.87 -14.52
N MET A 319 11.08 17.32 -15.67
CA MET A 319 11.20 18.77 -15.96
C MET A 319 9.84 19.40 -16.16
N LEU A 320 8.98 18.78 -16.93
CA LEU A 320 7.63 19.25 -17.18
C LEU A 320 6.78 19.23 -15.91
N ALA A 321 6.82 18.11 -15.16
CA ALA A 321 6.13 17.98 -13.86
C ALA A 321 6.59 19.07 -12.87
N SER A 322 7.90 19.28 -12.73
CA SER A 322 8.46 20.32 -11.86
C SER A 322 8.03 21.72 -12.28
N SER A 323 7.94 22.00 -13.59
CA SER A 323 7.49 23.31 -14.09
C SER A 323 6.05 23.60 -13.65
N TYR A 324 5.15 22.61 -13.67
CA TYR A 324 3.77 22.74 -13.17
C TYR A 324 3.74 22.90 -11.64
N GLY A 325 4.54 22.12 -10.92
CA GLY A 325 4.66 22.24 -9.46
C GLY A 325 5.13 23.63 -9.03
N ILE A 326 6.19 24.17 -9.68
CA ILE A 326 6.70 25.53 -9.43
C ILE A 326 5.61 26.59 -9.74
N LYS A 327 4.83 26.40 -10.81
CA LYS A 327 3.72 27.31 -11.14
C LYS A 327 2.67 27.32 -10.03
N ASN A 328 2.35 26.15 -9.45
CA ASN A 328 1.43 26.04 -8.32
C ASN A 328 2.01 26.66 -7.05
N LEU A 329 3.29 26.40 -6.72
CA LEU A 329 3.95 27.02 -5.57
C LEU A 329 3.93 28.54 -5.62
N LYS A 330 4.19 29.15 -6.79
CA LYS A 330 4.10 30.61 -6.96
C LYS A 330 2.71 31.17 -6.65
N ARG A 331 1.65 30.37 -6.79
CA ARG A 331 0.26 30.77 -6.44
C ARG A 331 0.00 30.67 -4.93
N VAL A 332 0.60 29.70 -4.27
CA VAL A 332 0.35 29.38 -2.84
C VAL A 332 1.25 30.20 -1.91
N MET A 333 2.53 30.44 -2.31
CA MET A 333 3.52 31.15 -1.48
C MET A 333 3.06 32.49 -0.89
N PRO A 334 2.27 33.34 -1.58
CA PRO A 334 1.78 34.58 -0.97
C PRO A 334 0.75 34.38 0.14
N GLU A 335 0.20 33.15 0.29
CA GLU A 335 -0.88 32.83 1.26
C GLU A 335 -0.34 32.00 2.45
N ILE A 336 0.91 31.52 2.39
CA ILE A 336 1.62 30.82 3.47
C ILE A 336 2.48 31.80 4.25
#